data_44694e090f98cfb4193c7ccd77edfa3e
#
_entry.id   44694e090f98cfb4193c7ccd77edfa3e
#
_cell.length_a   1.000
_cell.length_b   1.000
_cell.length_c   1.000
_cell.angle_alpha   90.00
_cell.angle_beta   90.00
_cell.angle_gamma   90.00
#
_symmetry.space_group_name_H-M   'P 1'
#
loop_
_entity.id
_entity.type
_entity.pdbx_description
1 polymer ?
#
loop_
_entity_poly.entity_id
_entity_poly.type
_entity_poly.pdbx_seq_one_letter_code
_entity_poly.pdbx_strand_id
1 'polypeptide(L)'
;RSRGLGDVYKRQDKREIIPDTKFNDKVLSKFINIVMYDGKKSKSEKIVYDALDIASKKLKISKPIDLFKTALNNVKPGIEVRSRRVGGATYQVPVEVRNERAQALAIRWIVDASRKRNEKSMVDRLAQELADAHENKGTSIKKREDTHKMAEANRAFAHYRW
;
A
#
# COMPACT_ATOMS: atom_id res chain seq x y z
N ARG A 1 -35.87 -21.10 0.68
CA ARG A 1 -35.07 -20.01 0.10
C ARG A 1 -33.66 -20.51 -0.11
N SER A 2 -33.27 -20.78 -1.34
CA SER A 2 -31.90 -21.17 -1.70
C SER A 2 -30.97 -19.97 -1.41
N ARG A 3 -30.04 -20.13 -0.50
CA ARG A 3 -28.96 -19.17 -0.29
C ARG A 3 -28.07 -19.25 -1.53
N GLY A 4 -27.94 -18.17 -2.27
CA GLY A 4 -27.12 -18.14 -3.47
C GLY A 4 -25.65 -18.44 -3.16
N LEU A 5 -24.95 -19.07 -4.10
CA LEU A 5 -23.51 -19.41 -4.01
C LEU A 5 -22.63 -18.23 -3.56
N GLY A 6 -22.99 -16.99 -3.88
CA GLY A 6 -22.30 -15.78 -3.45
C GLY A 6 -22.27 -15.56 -1.92
N ASP A 7 -23.18 -16.15 -1.17
CA ASP A 7 -23.23 -16.03 0.30
C ASP A 7 -22.23 -16.99 0.98
N VAL A 8 -21.92 -18.11 0.33
CA VAL A 8 -20.92 -19.08 0.81
C VAL A 8 -19.51 -18.52 0.71
N TYR A 9 -19.18 -17.81 -0.39
CA TYR A 9 -17.85 -17.20 -0.57
C TYR A 9 -17.56 -16.04 0.38
N LYS A 10 -18.57 -15.30 0.81
CA LYS A 10 -18.41 -14.20 1.78
C LYS A 10 -18.08 -14.68 3.20
N ARG A 11 -18.30 -15.97 3.50
CA ARG A 11 -18.05 -16.56 4.82
C ARG A 11 -16.77 -17.38 4.89
N GLN A 12 -16.00 -17.46 3.80
CA GLN A 12 -14.72 -18.17 3.83
C GLN A 12 -13.73 -17.45 4.72
N ASP A 13 -13.01 -18.21 5.53
CA ASP A 13 -11.92 -17.71 6.34
C ASP A 13 -10.80 -17.12 5.45
N LYS A 14 -10.24 -16.01 5.88
CA LYS A 14 -9.11 -15.41 5.20
C LYS A 14 -7.91 -16.36 5.28
N ARG A 15 -7.29 -16.65 4.13
CA ARG A 15 -6.06 -17.45 4.10
C ARG A 15 -4.98 -16.79 4.93
N GLU A 16 -4.32 -17.55 5.78
CA GLU A 16 -3.16 -17.08 6.49
C GLU A 16 -2.00 -16.82 5.54
N ILE A 17 -1.31 -15.71 5.75
CA ILE A 17 -0.11 -15.36 4.98
C ILE A 17 1.09 -15.83 5.77
N ILE A 18 1.88 -16.68 5.13
CA ILE A 18 3.15 -17.16 5.67
C ILE A 18 4.14 -15.99 5.66
N PRO A 19 4.82 -15.69 6.78
CA PRO A 19 5.86 -14.64 6.82
C PRO A 19 6.98 -14.92 5.82
N ASP A 20 7.72 -13.90 5.42
CA ASP A 20 8.89 -14.07 4.57
C ASP A 20 10.03 -14.78 5.31
N THR A 21 10.89 -15.43 4.53
CA THR A 21 11.97 -16.30 5.09
C THR A 21 13.14 -15.51 5.67
N LYS A 22 13.39 -14.29 5.20
CA LYS A 22 14.56 -13.49 5.59
C LYS A 22 14.31 -12.66 6.86
N PHE A 23 13.15 -12.00 6.96
CA PHE A 23 12.83 -11.08 8.06
C PHE A 23 11.67 -11.57 8.93
N ASN A 24 11.04 -12.68 8.57
CA ASN A 24 9.89 -13.26 9.28
C ASN A 24 8.73 -12.25 9.49
N ASP A 25 8.46 -11.40 8.48
CA ASP A 25 7.45 -10.35 8.52
C ASP A 25 6.29 -10.63 7.55
N LYS A 26 5.07 -10.69 8.08
CA LYS A 26 3.85 -10.93 7.29
C LYS A 26 3.53 -9.78 6.32
N VAL A 27 3.87 -8.54 6.68
CA VAL A 27 3.60 -7.37 5.84
C VAL A 27 4.53 -7.35 4.65
N LEU A 28 5.81 -7.68 4.86
CA LEU A 28 6.79 -7.81 3.79
C LEU A 28 6.41 -8.94 2.83
N SER A 29 5.90 -10.06 3.35
CA SER A 29 5.38 -11.15 2.50
C SER A 29 4.22 -10.70 1.61
N LYS A 30 3.27 -9.92 2.15
CA LYS A 30 2.21 -9.29 1.34
C LYS A 30 2.78 -8.35 0.26
N PHE A 31 3.79 -7.58 0.61
CA PHE A 31 4.46 -6.67 -0.32
C PHE A 31 5.11 -7.45 -1.49
N ILE A 32 5.85 -8.51 -1.19
CA ILE A 32 6.45 -9.41 -2.19
C ILE A 32 5.38 -9.96 -3.14
N ASN A 33 4.23 -10.40 -2.60
CA ASN A 33 3.15 -10.94 -3.41
C ASN A 33 2.54 -9.89 -4.36
N ILE A 34 2.53 -8.61 -4.00
CA ILE A 34 2.01 -7.52 -4.86
C ILE A 34 3.04 -7.09 -5.91
N VAL A 35 4.32 -7.15 -5.58
CA VAL A 35 5.42 -6.92 -6.55
C VAL A 35 5.47 -8.04 -7.60
N MET A 36 5.07 -9.24 -7.24
CA MET A 36 5.14 -10.44 -8.09
C MET A 36 4.29 -10.31 -9.37
N TYR A 37 4.85 -10.79 -10.49
CA TYR A 37 4.17 -11.00 -11.77
C TYR A 37 4.17 -12.48 -12.14
N ASP A 38 3.11 -12.96 -12.76
CA ASP A 38 2.97 -14.31 -13.34
C ASP A 38 3.32 -15.44 -12.36
N GLY A 39 3.10 -15.23 -11.06
CA GLY A 39 3.44 -16.22 -10.05
C GLY A 39 4.94 -16.42 -9.80
N LYS A 40 5.81 -15.58 -10.35
CA LYS A 40 7.28 -15.70 -10.24
C LYS A 40 7.78 -15.18 -8.88
N LYS A 41 7.43 -15.88 -7.80
CA LYS A 41 7.66 -15.44 -6.42
C LYS A 41 9.16 -15.29 -6.08
N SER A 42 10.00 -16.23 -6.48
CA SER A 42 11.45 -16.18 -6.22
C SER A 42 12.12 -14.94 -6.82
N LYS A 43 11.69 -14.50 -8.01
CA LYS A 43 12.17 -13.27 -8.63
C LYS A 43 11.71 -12.04 -7.86
N SER A 44 10.46 -12.03 -7.40
CA SER A 44 9.92 -10.94 -6.59
C SER A 44 10.63 -10.82 -5.24
N GLU A 45 10.88 -11.94 -4.56
CA GLU A 45 11.65 -11.97 -3.32
C GLU A 45 13.05 -11.37 -3.50
N LYS A 46 13.77 -11.81 -4.54
CA LYS A 46 15.09 -11.27 -4.86
C LYS A 46 15.03 -9.76 -5.10
N ILE A 47 14.09 -9.28 -5.93
CA ILE A 47 13.93 -7.85 -6.22
C ILE A 47 13.72 -7.05 -4.93
N VAL A 48 12.83 -7.51 -4.06
CA VAL A 48 12.48 -6.80 -2.82
C VAL A 48 13.67 -6.80 -1.85
N TYR A 49 14.35 -7.93 -1.66
CA TYR A 49 15.49 -8.00 -0.75
C TYR A 49 16.67 -7.16 -1.24
N ASP A 50 17.00 -7.22 -2.53
CA ASP A 50 18.07 -6.41 -3.12
C ASP A 50 17.73 -4.91 -3.03
N ALA A 51 16.46 -4.53 -3.28
CA ALA A 51 16.01 -3.14 -3.16
C ALA A 51 16.13 -2.62 -1.72
N LEU A 52 15.76 -3.43 -0.73
CA LEU A 52 15.89 -3.07 0.68
C LEU A 52 17.36 -2.91 1.09
N ASP A 53 18.24 -3.78 0.60
CA ASP A 53 19.69 -3.70 0.87
C ASP A 53 20.30 -2.43 0.26
N ILE A 54 19.92 -2.06 -0.97
CA ILE A 54 20.37 -0.83 -1.62
C ILE A 54 19.87 0.40 -0.89
N ALA A 55 18.56 0.45 -0.57
CA ALA A 55 17.95 1.58 0.13
C ALA A 55 18.55 1.77 1.53
N SER A 56 18.79 0.68 2.27
CA SER A 56 19.39 0.74 3.61
C SER A 56 20.82 1.24 3.59
N LYS A 57 21.62 0.82 2.61
CA LYS A 57 22.98 1.33 2.40
C LYS A 57 22.99 2.82 2.06
N LYS A 58 22.07 3.25 1.18
CA LYS A 58 21.93 4.65 0.78
C LYS A 58 21.60 5.57 1.95
N LEU A 59 20.69 5.15 2.81
CA LEU A 59 20.25 5.92 3.97
C LEU A 59 21.05 5.62 5.25
N LYS A 60 22.06 4.75 5.17
CA LYS A 60 22.89 4.32 6.32
C LYS A 60 22.07 3.76 7.49
N ILE A 61 20.99 3.04 7.17
CA ILE A 61 20.10 2.38 8.14
C ILE A 61 20.58 0.95 8.35
N SER A 62 20.82 0.55 9.60
CA SER A 62 21.36 -0.77 9.93
C SER A 62 20.37 -1.92 9.66
N LYS A 63 19.07 -1.68 9.82
CA LYS A 63 18.03 -2.69 9.67
C LYS A 63 17.11 -2.37 8.48
N PRO A 64 17.21 -3.11 7.36
CA PRO A 64 16.38 -2.88 6.17
C PRO A 64 14.88 -2.99 6.44
N ILE A 65 14.47 -3.84 7.39
CA ILE A 65 13.05 -4.01 7.74
C ILE A 65 12.47 -2.77 8.42
N ASP A 66 13.25 -2.06 9.23
CA ASP A 66 12.80 -0.84 9.90
C ASP A 66 12.61 0.29 8.87
N LEU A 67 13.51 0.38 7.88
CA LEU A 67 13.34 1.27 6.72
C LEU A 67 12.02 0.99 6.00
N PHE A 68 11.73 -0.28 5.70
CA PHE A 68 10.50 -0.68 5.04
C PHE A 68 9.26 -0.29 5.84
N LYS A 69 9.25 -0.59 7.15
CA LYS A 69 8.12 -0.26 8.04
C LYS A 69 7.89 1.25 8.13
N THR A 70 8.95 2.04 8.26
CA THR A 70 8.87 3.50 8.30
C THR A 70 8.35 4.05 6.98
N ALA A 71 8.91 3.63 5.84
CA ALA A 71 8.44 4.04 4.52
C ALA A 71 6.96 3.70 4.31
N LEU A 72 6.55 2.48 4.68
CA LEU A 72 5.16 2.06 4.56
C LEU A 72 4.23 2.91 5.45
N ASN A 73 4.62 3.18 6.70
CA ASN A 73 3.83 4.01 7.62
C ASN A 73 3.69 5.45 7.11
N ASN A 74 4.74 6.00 6.51
CA ASN A 74 4.70 7.34 5.91
C ASN A 74 3.72 7.43 4.73
N VAL A 75 3.49 6.35 3.99
CA VAL A 75 2.58 6.31 2.84
C VAL A 75 1.14 5.96 3.23
N LYS A 76 0.89 5.37 4.40
CA LYS A 76 -0.46 5.01 4.84
C LYS A 76 -1.39 6.24 4.91
N PRO A 77 -2.55 6.22 4.22
CA PRO A 77 -3.54 7.28 4.36
C PRO A 77 -4.36 7.09 5.64
N GLY A 78 -4.66 8.18 6.35
CA GLY A 78 -5.58 8.18 7.49
C GLY A 78 -7.03 8.38 7.08
N ILE A 79 -7.26 9.07 5.96
CA ILE A 79 -8.59 9.41 5.47
C ILE A 79 -8.65 9.23 3.94
N GLU A 80 -9.79 8.79 3.45
CA GLU A 80 -10.09 8.68 2.01
C GLU A 80 -11.48 9.21 1.70
N VAL A 81 -11.79 9.37 0.44
CA VAL A 81 -13.12 9.78 -0.03
C VAL A 81 -13.85 8.57 -0.58
N ARG A 82 -15.10 8.39 -0.16
CA ARG A 82 -16.00 7.36 -0.71
C ARG A 82 -17.24 8.00 -1.29
N SER A 83 -17.65 7.52 -2.45
CA SER A 83 -18.88 7.95 -3.08
C SER A 83 -20.09 7.39 -2.34
N ARG A 84 -21.05 8.24 -2.01
CA ARG A 84 -22.35 7.87 -1.46
C ARG A 84 -23.46 8.54 -2.24
N ARG A 85 -24.48 7.76 -2.59
CA ARG A 85 -25.68 8.29 -3.26
C ARG A 85 -26.75 8.62 -2.23
N VAL A 86 -27.18 9.89 -2.20
CA VAL A 86 -28.22 10.38 -1.29
C VAL A 86 -29.21 11.21 -2.12
N GLY A 87 -30.50 10.86 -2.09
CA GLY A 87 -31.53 11.61 -2.81
C GLY A 87 -31.32 11.74 -4.32
N GLY A 88 -30.68 10.74 -4.96
CA GLY A 88 -30.37 10.76 -6.40
C GLY A 88 -29.06 11.46 -6.77
N ALA A 89 -28.45 12.23 -5.88
CA ALA A 89 -27.13 12.85 -6.07
C ALA A 89 -26.01 11.98 -5.47
N THR A 90 -24.84 12.01 -6.11
CA THR A 90 -23.64 11.30 -5.64
C THR A 90 -22.69 12.28 -4.96
N TYR A 91 -22.40 12.03 -3.69
CA TYR A 91 -21.50 12.82 -2.87
C TYR A 91 -20.20 12.07 -2.58
N GLN A 92 -19.09 12.79 -2.58
CA GLN A 92 -17.79 12.28 -2.16
C GLN A 92 -17.64 12.51 -0.65
N VAL A 93 -17.81 11.44 0.13
CA VAL A 93 -17.83 11.53 1.61
C VAL A 93 -16.48 11.15 2.18
N PRO A 94 -15.80 12.01 2.96
CA PRO A 94 -14.57 11.66 3.64
C PRO A 94 -14.83 10.65 4.77
N VAL A 95 -14.06 9.57 4.78
CA VAL A 95 -14.15 8.51 5.78
C VAL A 95 -12.77 8.09 6.27
N GLU A 96 -12.67 7.71 7.53
CA GLU A 96 -11.44 7.15 8.08
C GLU A 96 -11.10 5.81 7.43
N VAL A 97 -9.83 5.58 7.21
CA VAL A 97 -9.34 4.34 6.58
C VAL A 97 -8.94 3.35 7.66
N ARG A 98 -9.54 2.16 7.64
CA ARG A 98 -9.14 1.05 8.54
C ARG A 98 -7.69 0.66 8.29
N ASN A 99 -6.97 0.27 9.35
CA ASN A 99 -5.53 -0.02 9.27
C ASN A 99 -5.16 -1.07 8.19
N GLU A 100 -5.95 -2.13 8.05
CA GLU A 100 -5.73 -3.15 7.00
C GLU A 100 -5.82 -2.56 5.59
N ARG A 101 -6.79 -1.67 5.36
CA ARG A 101 -6.97 -0.99 4.08
C ARG A 101 -5.88 0.05 3.83
N ALA A 102 -5.52 0.82 4.84
CA ALA A 102 -4.43 1.80 4.76
C ALA A 102 -3.11 1.13 4.37
N GLN A 103 -2.82 -0.03 4.98
CA GLN A 103 -1.67 -0.85 4.62
C GLN A 103 -1.73 -1.35 3.17
N ALA A 104 -2.87 -1.87 2.73
CA ALA A 104 -3.04 -2.35 1.36
C ALA A 104 -2.89 -1.23 0.32
N LEU A 105 -3.42 -0.03 0.61
CA LEU A 105 -3.26 1.14 -0.24
C LEU A 105 -1.80 1.61 -0.29
N ALA A 106 -1.12 1.69 0.84
CA ALA A 106 0.28 2.09 0.91
C ALA A 106 1.18 1.15 0.09
N ILE A 107 1.02 -0.16 0.23
CA ILE A 107 1.75 -1.15 -0.56
C ILE A 107 1.51 -0.95 -2.05
N ARG A 108 0.26 -0.81 -2.46
CA ARG A 108 -0.11 -0.61 -3.87
C ARG A 108 0.51 0.69 -4.42
N TRP A 109 0.42 1.78 -3.68
CA TRP A 109 0.95 3.07 -4.13
C TRP A 109 2.48 3.06 -4.26
N ILE A 110 3.20 2.42 -3.35
CA ILE A 110 4.66 2.25 -3.46
C ILE A 110 5.02 1.43 -4.69
N VAL A 111 4.35 0.31 -4.92
CA VAL A 111 4.62 -0.56 -6.08
C VAL A 111 4.29 0.15 -7.39
N ASP A 112 3.14 0.82 -7.48
CA ASP A 112 2.72 1.55 -8.68
C ASP A 112 3.64 2.75 -8.96
N ALA A 113 4.06 3.47 -7.92
CA ALA A 113 5.02 4.56 -8.04
C ALA A 113 6.38 4.04 -8.54
N SER A 114 6.88 2.95 -7.96
CA SER A 114 8.14 2.32 -8.38
C SER A 114 8.11 1.91 -9.85
N ARG A 115 7.02 1.30 -10.31
CA ARG A 115 6.87 0.87 -11.71
C ARG A 115 6.90 2.03 -12.72
N LYS A 116 6.49 3.22 -12.30
CA LYS A 116 6.46 4.44 -13.15
C LYS A 116 7.78 5.21 -13.16
N ARG A 117 8.76 4.82 -12.35
CA ARG A 117 10.06 5.48 -12.30
C ARG A 117 10.89 5.15 -13.54
N ASN A 118 11.89 5.99 -13.81
CA ASN A 118 12.73 5.92 -15.02
C ASN A 118 14.05 5.18 -14.81
N GLU A 119 14.35 4.71 -13.58
CA GLU A 119 15.58 3.95 -13.31
C GLU A 119 15.60 2.65 -14.12
N LYS A 120 16.78 2.14 -14.42
CA LYS A 120 17.01 1.04 -15.36
C LYS A 120 16.39 -0.28 -14.91
N SER A 121 16.56 -0.67 -13.64
CA SER A 121 16.07 -1.93 -13.11
C SER A 121 14.91 -1.72 -12.13
N MET A 122 14.05 -2.74 -11.95
CA MET A 122 12.98 -2.69 -10.95
C MET A 122 13.54 -2.64 -9.53
N VAL A 123 14.71 -3.24 -9.29
CA VAL A 123 15.42 -3.17 -8.01
C VAL A 123 15.76 -1.73 -7.67
N ASP A 124 16.35 -0.99 -8.61
CA ASP A 124 16.73 0.42 -8.40
C ASP A 124 15.50 1.32 -8.22
N ARG A 125 14.46 1.11 -9.04
CA ARG A 125 13.19 1.83 -8.94
C ARG A 125 12.56 1.66 -7.57
N LEU A 126 12.49 0.43 -7.08
CA LEU A 126 11.90 0.12 -5.79
C LEU A 126 12.76 0.65 -4.64
N ALA A 127 14.09 0.49 -4.72
CA ALA A 127 15.01 1.01 -3.73
C ALA A 127 14.92 2.53 -3.58
N GLN A 128 14.85 3.24 -4.72
CA GLN A 128 14.74 4.69 -4.71
C GLN A 128 13.39 5.16 -4.16
N GLU A 129 12.28 4.50 -4.55
CA GLU A 129 10.96 4.86 -4.04
C GLU A 129 10.84 4.61 -2.53
N LEU A 130 11.39 3.51 -2.02
CA LEU A 130 11.42 3.22 -0.57
C LEU A 130 12.28 4.23 0.19
N ALA A 131 13.42 4.63 -0.37
CA ALA A 131 14.26 5.66 0.23
C ALA A 131 13.55 7.02 0.27
N ASP A 132 12.92 7.44 -0.84
CA ASP A 132 12.18 8.68 -0.92
C ASP A 132 10.96 8.67 0.04
N ALA A 133 10.23 7.55 0.11
CA ALA A 133 9.09 7.40 1.02
C ALA A 133 9.52 7.43 2.51
N HIS A 134 10.68 6.89 2.84
CA HIS A 134 11.25 6.99 4.18
C HIS A 134 11.50 8.45 4.58
N GLU A 135 11.96 9.28 3.64
CA GLU A 135 12.19 10.71 3.84
C GLU A 135 10.94 11.59 3.62
N ASN A 136 9.75 11.00 3.52
CA ASN A 136 8.50 11.71 3.20
C ASN A 136 8.52 12.44 1.84
N LYS A 137 9.17 11.85 0.85
CA LYS A 137 9.25 12.36 -0.52
C LYS A 137 8.71 11.32 -1.51
N GLY A 138 8.66 11.70 -2.78
CA GLY A 138 8.32 10.76 -3.85
C GLY A 138 6.84 10.71 -4.22
N THR A 139 6.56 9.94 -5.26
CA THR A 139 5.22 9.87 -5.88
C THR A 139 4.20 9.17 -5.00
N SER A 140 4.61 8.18 -4.22
CA SER A 140 3.73 7.48 -3.28
C SER A 140 3.26 8.39 -2.14
N ILE A 141 4.15 9.24 -1.61
CA ILE A 141 3.80 10.25 -0.61
C ILE A 141 2.86 11.29 -1.21
N LYS A 142 3.16 11.78 -2.42
CA LYS A 142 2.26 12.70 -3.13
C LYS A 142 0.85 12.13 -3.28
N LYS A 143 0.74 10.84 -3.61
CA LYS A 143 -0.56 10.17 -3.72
C LYS A 143 -1.33 10.17 -2.39
N ARG A 144 -0.67 9.97 -1.26
CA ARG A 144 -1.26 10.10 0.08
C ARG A 144 -1.76 11.54 0.31
N GLU A 145 -0.91 12.53 0.03
CA GLU A 145 -1.25 13.95 0.21
C GLU A 145 -2.43 14.37 -0.67
N ASP A 146 -2.46 13.94 -1.92
CA ASP A 146 -3.58 14.22 -2.83
C ASP A 146 -4.89 13.59 -2.32
N THR A 147 -4.82 12.38 -1.75
CA THR A 147 -5.96 11.73 -1.12
C THR A 147 -6.45 12.50 0.11
N HIS A 148 -5.54 12.98 0.96
CA HIS A 148 -5.88 13.81 2.11
C HIS A 148 -6.46 15.18 1.71
N LYS A 149 -5.90 15.85 0.69
CA LYS A 149 -6.42 17.10 0.15
C LYS A 149 -7.84 16.92 -0.41
N MET A 150 -8.08 15.83 -1.12
CA MET A 150 -9.41 15.50 -1.64
C MET A 150 -10.42 15.30 -0.51
N ALA A 151 -10.04 14.61 0.57
CA ALA A 151 -10.89 14.43 1.73
C ALA A 151 -11.16 15.75 2.46
N GLU A 152 -10.18 16.62 2.58
CA GLU A 152 -10.34 17.95 3.18
C GLU A 152 -11.26 18.84 2.33
N ALA A 153 -11.11 18.84 1.01
CA ALA A 153 -11.98 19.60 0.10
C ALA A 153 -13.45 19.15 0.19
N ASN A 154 -13.70 17.90 0.52
CA ASN A 154 -15.04 17.34 0.69
C ASN A 154 -15.51 17.30 2.16
N ARG A 155 -14.83 17.97 3.08
CA ARG A 155 -15.12 17.97 4.52
C ARG A 155 -16.56 18.37 4.84
N ALA A 156 -17.15 19.25 4.06
CA ALA A 156 -18.54 19.68 4.22
C ALA A 156 -19.55 18.52 4.14
N PHE A 157 -19.22 17.44 3.43
CA PHE A 157 -20.06 16.23 3.28
C PHE A 157 -19.81 15.17 4.34
N ALA A 158 -18.96 15.42 5.35
CA ALA A 158 -18.64 14.45 6.41
C ALA A 158 -19.87 13.98 7.21
N HIS A 159 -20.91 14.79 7.30
CA HIS A 159 -22.17 14.44 7.96
C HIS A 159 -22.99 13.39 7.20
N TYR A 160 -22.69 13.11 5.94
CA TYR A 160 -23.27 12.00 5.16
C TYR A 160 -22.64 10.64 5.43
N ARG A 161 -21.77 10.51 6.44
CA ARG A 161 -21.23 9.19 6.84
C ARG A 161 -22.37 8.23 7.20
N TRP A 162 -22.15 6.94 6.96
CA TRP A 162 -23.06 5.87 7.37
C TRP A 162 -22.45 4.97 8.43
#